data_56ff81689e069c2b9460b7944fad13d4
#
_entry.id   56ff81689e069c2b9460b7944fad13d4
#
_cell.length_a   1.000
_cell.length_b   1.000
_cell.length_c   1.000
_cell.angle_alpha   90.00
_cell.angle_beta   90.00
_cell.angle_gamma   90.00
#
_symmetry.space_group_name_H-M   'P 1'
#
loop_
_entity.id
_entity.type
_entity.pdbx_description
1 polymer ?
#
loop_
_entity_poly.entity_id
_entity_poly.type
_entity_poly.pdbx_seq_one_letter_code
_entity_poly.pdbx_strand_id
1 'polypeptide(L)'
;MRRSTAALGSAVFLLAAPGVVAGLVPWWLTGYASGDGPWPLRAAGGLLALAGAVVLLDGFARFVREGLGTPAPVAPTERLVTGGAYARVRNPMYLAVVALVAGQGLLLLRPVLFLYAAAVWLTVAAFVRWYEEPTLRAAHGEAYEAYGRAVPAWLPRFPQTRSKGSA
;
A
#
# COMPACT_ATOMS: atom_id res chain seq x y z
N MET A 1 7.45 5.93 21.51
CA MET A 1 6.64 7.11 21.08
C MET A 1 5.23 7.03 21.68
N ARG A 2 4.56 8.14 22.07
CA ARG A 2 3.18 8.07 22.58
C ARG A 2 2.24 7.74 21.41
N ARG A 3 1.19 6.92 21.63
CA ARG A 3 0.21 6.52 20.57
C ARG A 3 -0.44 7.72 19.88
N SER A 4 -0.69 8.81 20.62
CA SER A 4 -1.25 10.05 20.06
C SER A 4 -0.29 10.73 19.05
N THR A 5 1.00 10.76 19.36
CA THR A 5 2.03 11.32 18.45
C THR A 5 2.19 10.45 17.20
N ALA A 6 2.15 9.11 17.36
CA ALA A 6 2.17 8.18 16.22
C ALA A 6 0.94 8.35 15.32
N ALA A 7 -0.26 8.50 15.92
CA ALA A 7 -1.50 8.72 15.18
C ALA A 7 -1.49 10.03 14.40
N LEU A 8 -1.04 11.13 15.04
CA LEU A 8 -0.94 12.43 14.37
C LEU A 8 0.07 12.39 13.21
N GLY A 9 1.27 11.86 13.46
CA GLY A 9 2.29 11.72 12.41
C GLY A 9 1.82 10.84 11.25
N SER A 10 1.13 9.72 11.54
CA SER A 10 0.54 8.87 10.51
C SER A 10 -0.56 9.58 9.72
N ALA A 11 -1.42 10.37 10.36
CA ALA A 11 -2.45 11.15 9.69
C ALA A 11 -1.86 12.22 8.76
N VAL A 12 -0.85 12.96 9.24
CA VAL A 12 -0.12 13.94 8.42
C VAL A 12 0.55 13.26 7.23
N PHE A 13 1.21 12.12 7.44
CA PHE A 13 1.84 11.38 6.35
C PHE A 13 0.82 10.81 5.36
N LEU A 14 -0.34 10.31 5.83
CA LEU A 14 -1.42 9.85 4.96
C LEU A 14 -1.91 10.96 4.02
N LEU A 15 -2.05 12.17 4.54
CA LEU A 15 -2.48 13.32 3.73
C LEU A 15 -1.35 13.81 2.80
N ALA A 16 -0.12 13.90 3.30
CA ALA A 16 1.01 14.44 2.54
C ALA A 16 1.50 13.51 1.42
N ALA A 17 1.53 12.20 1.63
CA ALA A 17 2.03 11.25 0.63
C ALA A 17 0.89 10.53 -0.12
N PRO A 18 0.12 9.60 0.46
CA PRO A 18 -0.97 8.94 -0.26
C PRO A 18 -2.07 9.91 -0.73
N GLY A 19 -2.39 10.96 0.06
CA GLY A 19 -3.39 11.95 -0.31
C GLY A 19 -2.98 12.76 -1.54
N VAL A 20 -1.71 13.13 -1.65
CA VAL A 20 -1.19 13.80 -2.86
C VAL A 20 -1.14 12.79 -4.02
N VAL A 21 -0.56 11.62 -3.82
CA VAL A 21 -0.35 10.63 -4.91
C VAL A 21 -1.67 10.07 -5.43
N ALA A 22 -2.61 9.70 -4.57
CA ALA A 22 -3.87 9.08 -4.98
C ALA A 22 -5.07 10.06 -5.02
N GLY A 23 -4.89 11.31 -4.60
CA GLY A 23 -5.94 12.33 -4.60
C GLY A 23 -5.59 13.51 -5.50
N LEU A 24 -4.64 14.35 -5.07
CA LEU A 24 -4.34 15.62 -5.74
C LEU A 24 -3.82 15.44 -7.17
N VAL A 25 -2.87 14.52 -7.40
CA VAL A 25 -2.31 14.31 -8.74
C VAL A 25 -3.33 13.72 -9.71
N PRO A 26 -4.14 12.68 -9.37
CA PRO A 26 -5.25 12.24 -10.20
C PRO A 26 -6.27 13.35 -10.51
N TRP A 27 -6.59 14.19 -9.52
CA TRP A 27 -7.45 15.35 -9.76
C TRP A 27 -6.81 16.33 -10.75
N TRP A 28 -5.55 16.65 -10.58
CA TRP A 28 -4.84 17.55 -11.50
C TRP A 28 -4.75 17.01 -12.93
N LEU A 29 -4.57 15.69 -13.09
CA LEU A 29 -4.48 15.04 -14.41
C LEU A 29 -5.83 14.92 -15.12
N THR A 30 -6.95 14.85 -14.39
CA THR A 30 -8.26 14.46 -14.96
C THR A 30 -9.39 15.43 -14.61
N GLY A 31 -9.21 16.33 -13.63
CA GLY A 31 -10.28 17.13 -13.03
C GLY A 31 -11.40 16.27 -12.43
N TYR A 32 -11.17 14.96 -12.22
CA TYR A 32 -12.18 13.96 -11.91
C TYR A 32 -13.33 13.88 -12.91
N ALA A 33 -13.12 14.40 -14.13
CA ALA A 33 -14.09 14.28 -15.21
C ALA A 33 -14.15 12.83 -15.70
N SER A 34 -15.35 12.28 -15.77
CA SER A 34 -15.58 10.94 -16.29
C SER A 34 -15.56 10.92 -17.82
N GLY A 35 -14.93 9.92 -18.42
CA GLY A 35 -15.07 9.59 -19.84
C GLY A 35 -16.35 8.78 -20.08
N ASP A 36 -16.74 8.60 -21.35
CA ASP A 36 -17.85 7.74 -21.75
C ASP A 36 -17.40 6.28 -21.80
N GLY A 37 -18.28 5.36 -21.39
CA GLY A 37 -18.01 3.94 -21.47
C GLY A 37 -18.87 3.07 -20.55
N PRO A 38 -18.68 1.75 -20.61
CA PRO A 38 -19.56 0.79 -19.98
C PRO A 38 -19.50 0.86 -18.45
N TRP A 39 -20.68 0.87 -17.83
CA TRP A 39 -20.84 0.90 -16.37
C TRP A 39 -20.12 -0.24 -15.63
N PRO A 40 -19.99 -1.48 -16.17
CA PRO A 40 -19.27 -2.54 -15.45
C PRO A 40 -17.80 -2.21 -15.17
N LEU A 41 -17.12 -1.53 -16.11
CA LEU A 41 -15.73 -1.09 -15.87
C LEU A 41 -15.66 -0.04 -14.77
N ARG A 42 -16.61 0.87 -14.71
CA ARG A 42 -16.72 1.87 -13.64
C ARG A 42 -16.95 1.21 -12.29
N ALA A 43 -17.88 0.23 -12.23
CA ALA A 43 -18.15 -0.52 -11.01
C ALA A 43 -16.90 -1.28 -10.53
N ALA A 44 -16.20 -1.97 -11.44
CA ALA A 44 -14.94 -2.66 -11.14
C ALA A 44 -13.87 -1.67 -10.63
N GLY A 45 -13.77 -0.49 -11.25
CA GLY A 45 -12.86 0.58 -10.82
C GLY A 45 -13.18 1.08 -9.42
N GLY A 46 -14.45 1.33 -9.13
CA GLY A 46 -14.90 1.73 -7.80
C GLY A 46 -14.60 0.69 -6.73
N LEU A 47 -14.83 -0.60 -7.03
CA LEU A 47 -14.50 -1.70 -6.12
C LEU A 47 -12.99 -1.82 -5.89
N LEU A 48 -12.17 -1.69 -6.93
CA LEU A 48 -10.72 -1.71 -6.81
C LEU A 48 -10.20 -0.53 -5.98
N ALA A 49 -10.72 0.68 -6.22
CA ALA A 49 -10.36 1.86 -5.45
C ALA A 49 -10.76 1.71 -3.97
N LEU A 50 -11.97 1.21 -3.70
CA LEU A 50 -12.43 0.94 -2.35
C LEU A 50 -11.56 -0.09 -1.64
N ALA A 51 -11.23 -1.21 -2.30
CA ALA A 51 -10.33 -2.22 -1.75
C ALA A 51 -8.94 -1.63 -1.42
N GLY A 52 -8.38 -0.81 -2.33
CA GLY A 52 -7.14 -0.09 -2.08
C GLY A 52 -7.24 0.83 -0.86
N ALA A 53 -8.33 1.61 -0.74
CA ALA A 53 -8.56 2.49 0.41
C ALA A 53 -8.61 1.71 1.73
N VAL A 54 -9.34 0.61 1.78
CA VAL A 54 -9.45 -0.25 2.97
C VAL A 54 -8.09 -0.81 3.39
N VAL A 55 -7.32 -1.36 2.45
CA VAL A 55 -5.97 -1.90 2.74
C VAL A 55 -5.03 -0.79 3.21
N LEU A 56 -5.09 0.39 2.59
CA LEU A 56 -4.27 1.54 2.98
C LEU A 56 -4.58 1.98 4.41
N LEU A 57 -5.85 2.18 4.73
CA LEU A 57 -6.28 2.61 6.07
C LEU A 57 -5.98 1.55 7.15
N ASP A 58 -6.18 0.25 6.86
CA ASP A 58 -5.78 -0.84 7.77
C ASP A 58 -4.26 -0.81 8.02
N GLY A 59 -3.46 -0.60 6.96
CA GLY A 59 -2.01 -0.45 7.08
C GLY A 59 -1.61 0.67 8.04
N PHE A 60 -2.17 1.88 7.85
CA PHE A 60 -1.92 3.01 8.77
C PHE A 60 -2.37 2.71 10.20
N ALA A 61 -3.55 2.10 10.38
CA ALA A 61 -4.05 1.72 11.69
C ALA A 61 -3.12 0.72 12.41
N ARG A 62 -2.49 -0.20 11.65
CA ARG A 62 -1.50 -1.16 12.19
C ARG A 62 -0.20 -0.49 12.60
N PHE A 63 0.32 0.44 11.81
CA PHE A 63 1.51 1.19 12.21
C PHE A 63 1.31 1.91 13.53
N VAL A 64 0.14 2.49 13.77
CA VAL A 64 -0.19 3.14 15.04
C VAL A 64 -0.32 2.13 16.19
N ARG A 65 -0.97 0.97 15.95
CA ARG A 65 -1.29 0.00 17.02
C ARG A 65 -0.13 -0.96 17.32
N GLU A 66 0.56 -1.46 16.30
CA GLU A 66 1.54 -2.53 16.39
C GLU A 66 2.98 -1.99 16.31
N GLY A 67 3.23 -1.04 15.42
CA GLY A 67 4.56 -0.52 15.12
C GLY A 67 5.06 0.55 16.09
N LEU A 68 4.18 1.21 16.84
CA LEU A 68 4.52 2.36 17.69
C LEU A 68 5.33 3.45 16.96
N GLY A 69 5.04 3.64 15.66
CA GLY A 69 5.70 4.58 14.79
C GLY A 69 4.78 5.05 13.66
N THR A 70 5.35 5.66 12.65
CA THR A 70 4.64 6.08 11.44
C THR A 70 5.17 5.31 10.24
N PRO A 71 4.38 5.14 9.15
CA PRO A 71 4.90 4.58 7.89
C PRO A 71 5.91 5.51 7.21
N ALA A 72 6.12 6.72 7.74
CA ALA A 72 7.08 7.66 7.19
C ALA A 72 8.52 7.17 7.38
N PRO A 73 9.37 7.20 6.36
CA PRO A 73 10.77 6.76 6.44
C PRO A 73 11.60 7.52 7.48
N VAL A 74 11.18 8.74 7.83
CA VAL A 74 11.85 9.61 8.81
C VAL A 74 11.55 9.26 10.27
N ALA A 75 10.55 8.41 10.53
CA ALA A 75 10.16 7.98 11.87
C ALA A 75 9.85 6.47 11.86
N PRO A 76 10.87 5.63 11.71
CA PRO A 76 10.70 4.18 11.61
C PRO A 76 10.04 3.61 12.88
N THR A 77 9.36 2.50 12.70
CA THR A 77 8.69 1.79 13.78
C THR A 77 9.71 1.12 14.71
N GLU A 78 9.40 1.07 16.01
CA GLU A 78 10.21 0.35 16.99
C GLU A 78 10.16 -1.17 16.77
N ARG A 79 9.11 -1.67 16.12
CA ARG A 79 8.88 -3.10 15.83
C ARG A 79 8.47 -3.29 14.37
N LEU A 80 8.90 -4.40 13.81
CA LEU A 80 8.49 -4.80 12.45
C LEU A 80 7.00 -5.15 12.44
N VAL A 81 6.23 -4.47 11.57
CA VAL A 81 4.80 -4.75 11.37
C VAL A 81 4.67 -5.92 10.39
N THR A 82 4.10 -7.03 10.84
CA THR A 82 3.95 -8.26 10.04
C THR A 82 2.52 -8.80 10.01
N GLY A 83 1.56 -8.12 10.67
CA GLY A 83 0.17 -8.53 10.79
C GLY A 83 -0.70 -8.14 9.58
N GLY A 84 -1.89 -8.72 9.47
CA GLY A 84 -2.88 -8.38 8.45
C GLY A 84 -2.41 -8.57 7.01
N ALA A 85 -2.49 -7.54 6.18
CA ALA A 85 -2.01 -7.57 4.80
C ALA A 85 -0.50 -7.84 4.70
N TYR A 86 0.29 -7.40 5.70
CA TYR A 86 1.74 -7.63 5.78
C TYR A 86 2.11 -9.12 5.98
N ALA A 87 1.18 -9.94 6.44
CA ALA A 87 1.40 -11.39 6.50
C ALA A 87 1.34 -12.06 5.11
N ARG A 88 0.84 -11.39 4.09
CA ARG A 88 0.66 -11.92 2.73
C ARG A 88 1.58 -11.29 1.70
N VAL A 89 1.93 -10.02 1.88
CA VAL A 89 2.82 -9.25 1.01
C VAL A 89 3.55 -8.20 1.85
N ARG A 90 4.83 -7.95 1.55
CA ARG A 90 5.64 -7.02 2.36
C ARG A 90 5.29 -5.55 2.16
N ASN A 91 4.77 -5.19 0.98
CA ASN A 91 4.50 -3.81 0.56
C ASN A 91 3.01 -3.53 0.29
N PRO A 92 2.09 -3.88 1.23
CA PRO A 92 0.65 -3.78 0.95
C PRO A 92 0.16 -2.35 0.78
N MET A 93 0.75 -1.37 1.48
CA MET A 93 0.34 0.03 1.40
C MET A 93 0.68 0.64 0.03
N TYR A 94 1.85 0.31 -0.53
CA TYR A 94 2.22 0.77 -1.87
C TYR A 94 1.31 0.16 -2.93
N LEU A 95 1.01 -1.14 -2.83
CA LEU A 95 0.04 -1.80 -3.70
C LEU A 95 -1.36 -1.17 -3.57
N ALA A 96 -1.76 -0.80 -2.37
CA ALA A 96 -3.03 -0.14 -2.12
C ALA A 96 -3.12 1.24 -2.79
N VAL A 97 -2.05 2.03 -2.75
CA VAL A 97 -1.98 3.33 -3.46
C VAL A 97 -2.06 3.12 -4.97
N VAL A 98 -1.32 2.16 -5.52
CA VAL A 98 -1.38 1.84 -6.96
C VAL A 98 -2.77 1.35 -7.36
N ALA A 99 -3.41 0.50 -6.54
CA ALA A 99 -4.78 0.04 -6.77
C ALA A 99 -5.80 1.18 -6.71
N LEU A 100 -5.63 2.13 -5.78
CA LEU A 100 -6.45 3.34 -5.72
C LEU A 100 -6.38 4.15 -7.01
N VAL A 101 -5.18 4.40 -7.53
CA VAL A 101 -4.97 5.18 -8.76
C VAL A 101 -5.50 4.42 -9.98
N ALA A 102 -5.19 3.13 -10.11
CA ALA A 102 -5.70 2.28 -11.20
C ALA A 102 -7.22 2.13 -11.15
N GLY A 103 -7.80 1.99 -9.95
CA GLY A 103 -9.24 1.97 -9.72
C GLY A 103 -9.92 3.26 -10.19
N GLN A 104 -9.33 4.42 -9.90
CA GLN A 104 -9.79 5.70 -10.45
C GLN A 104 -9.68 5.75 -11.99
N GLY A 105 -8.62 5.15 -12.56
CA GLY A 105 -8.46 5.03 -14.01
C GLY A 105 -9.63 4.29 -14.69
N LEU A 106 -10.08 3.18 -14.08
CA LEU A 106 -11.27 2.43 -14.52
C LEU A 106 -12.56 3.19 -14.22
N LEU A 107 -12.69 3.74 -13.01
CA LEU A 107 -13.89 4.44 -12.57
C LEU A 107 -14.20 5.66 -13.45
N LEU A 108 -13.16 6.44 -13.77
CA LEU A 108 -13.27 7.66 -14.58
C LEU A 108 -13.08 7.39 -16.07
N LEU A 109 -12.68 6.18 -16.47
CA LEU A 109 -12.33 5.82 -17.84
C LEU A 109 -11.23 6.73 -18.41
N ARG A 110 -10.18 6.98 -17.61
CA ARG A 110 -9.05 7.86 -17.96
C ARG A 110 -7.75 7.06 -18.06
N PRO A 111 -7.31 6.69 -19.28
CA PRO A 111 -6.10 5.87 -19.49
C PRO A 111 -4.82 6.48 -18.89
N VAL A 112 -4.74 7.81 -18.82
CA VAL A 112 -3.59 8.51 -18.22
C VAL A 112 -3.32 8.07 -16.78
N LEU A 113 -4.35 7.68 -16.03
CA LEU A 113 -4.18 7.22 -14.65
C LEU A 113 -3.51 5.83 -14.57
N PHE A 114 -3.58 4.99 -15.61
CA PHE A 114 -2.82 3.74 -15.65
C PHE A 114 -1.34 3.99 -15.89
N LEU A 115 -1.00 4.93 -16.76
CA LEU A 115 0.40 5.35 -16.95
C LEU A 115 0.95 5.96 -15.67
N TYR A 116 0.16 6.78 -15.01
CA TYR A 116 0.53 7.35 -13.72
C TYR A 116 0.68 6.26 -12.62
N ALA A 117 -0.25 5.31 -12.52
CA ALA A 117 -0.15 4.18 -11.59
C ALA A 117 1.12 3.35 -11.82
N ALA A 118 1.47 3.11 -13.10
CA ALA A 118 2.71 2.43 -13.45
C ALA A 118 3.95 3.23 -13.03
N ALA A 119 3.96 4.55 -13.24
CA ALA A 119 5.04 5.42 -12.81
C ALA A 119 5.18 5.43 -11.27
N VAL A 120 4.07 5.53 -10.54
CA VAL A 120 4.05 5.43 -9.08
C VAL A 120 4.62 4.08 -8.64
N TRP A 121 4.16 2.97 -9.23
CA TRP A 121 4.65 1.63 -8.86
C TRP A 121 6.16 1.50 -9.11
N LEU A 122 6.67 1.93 -10.25
CA LEU A 122 8.11 1.90 -10.56
C LEU A 122 8.93 2.73 -9.55
N THR A 123 8.44 3.91 -9.21
CA THR A 123 9.10 4.80 -8.23
C THR A 123 9.16 4.15 -6.85
N VAL A 124 8.04 3.62 -6.35
CA VAL A 124 8.04 2.97 -5.02
C VAL A 124 8.79 1.65 -5.02
N ALA A 125 8.79 0.89 -6.13
CA ALA A 125 9.58 -0.33 -6.25
C ALA A 125 11.09 -0.04 -6.18
N ALA A 126 11.52 1.01 -6.85
CA ALA A 126 12.89 1.51 -6.77
C ALA A 126 13.25 1.96 -5.34
N PHE A 127 12.39 2.76 -4.72
CA PHE A 127 12.56 3.23 -3.34
C PHE A 127 12.67 2.07 -2.35
N VAL A 128 11.76 1.10 -2.43
CA VAL A 128 11.77 -0.10 -1.58
C VAL A 128 13.08 -0.88 -1.77
N ARG A 129 13.50 -1.11 -3.01
CA ARG A 129 14.68 -1.92 -3.33
C ARG A 129 15.99 -1.28 -2.88
N TRP A 130 16.12 0.04 -3.04
CA TRP A 130 17.40 0.73 -2.82
C TRP A 130 17.49 1.45 -1.48
N TYR A 131 16.38 1.74 -0.83
CA TYR A 131 16.36 2.47 0.43
C TYR A 131 15.67 1.71 1.57
N GLU A 132 14.39 1.32 1.40
CA GLU A 132 13.60 0.78 2.50
C GLU A 132 14.08 -0.61 2.95
N GLU A 133 14.27 -1.57 2.02
CA GLU A 133 14.77 -2.91 2.39
C GLU A 133 16.16 -2.89 3.05
N PRO A 134 17.16 -2.15 2.56
CA PRO A 134 18.44 -2.01 3.26
C PRO A 134 18.30 -1.40 4.66
N THR A 135 17.46 -0.37 4.81
CA THR A 135 17.19 0.29 6.10
C THR A 135 16.53 -0.67 7.09
N LEU A 136 15.51 -1.44 6.64
CA LEU A 136 14.84 -2.43 7.50
C LEU A 136 15.76 -3.58 7.88
N ARG A 137 16.64 -4.03 6.98
CA ARG A 137 17.68 -5.03 7.31
C ARG A 137 18.65 -4.51 8.36
N ALA A 138 19.10 -3.27 8.23
CA ALA A 138 20.00 -2.66 9.20
C ALA A 138 19.33 -2.49 10.59
N ALA A 139 18.04 -2.15 10.62
CA ALA A 139 17.30 -1.92 11.86
C ALA A 139 16.84 -3.21 12.56
N HIS A 140 16.46 -4.25 11.82
CA HIS A 140 15.80 -5.45 12.36
C HIS A 140 16.58 -6.76 12.13
N GLY A 141 17.68 -6.75 11.37
CA GLY A 141 18.59 -7.89 11.20
C GLY A 141 17.88 -9.18 10.80
N GLU A 142 18.15 -10.25 11.55
CA GLU A 142 17.60 -11.60 11.30
C GLU A 142 16.07 -11.66 11.27
N ALA A 143 15.37 -10.83 12.04
CA ALA A 143 13.91 -10.77 12.04
C ALA A 143 13.36 -10.33 10.68
N TYR A 144 13.99 -9.34 10.04
CA TYR A 144 13.62 -8.91 8.69
C TYR A 144 13.98 -9.97 7.64
N GLU A 145 15.13 -10.62 7.77
CA GLU A 145 15.56 -11.71 6.88
C GLU A 145 14.57 -12.89 6.92
N ALA A 146 14.15 -13.32 8.11
CA ALA A 146 13.15 -14.37 8.28
C ALA A 146 11.79 -13.97 7.67
N TYR A 147 11.36 -12.74 7.89
CA TYR A 147 10.15 -12.20 7.29
C TYR A 147 10.25 -12.14 5.76
N GLY A 148 11.38 -11.69 5.21
CA GLY A 148 11.63 -11.62 3.77
C GLY A 148 11.61 -12.98 3.06
N ARG A 149 12.05 -14.06 3.76
CA ARG A 149 11.96 -15.44 3.25
C ARG A 149 10.52 -15.97 3.26
N ALA A 150 9.72 -15.58 4.25
CA ALA A 150 8.35 -16.08 4.42
C ALA A 150 7.33 -15.34 3.54
N VAL A 151 7.52 -14.03 3.35
CA VAL A 151 6.52 -13.16 2.71
C VAL A 151 7.11 -12.48 1.48
N PRO A 152 6.47 -12.61 0.30
CA PRO A 152 6.95 -11.99 -0.94
C PRO A 152 6.78 -10.47 -0.91
N ALA A 153 7.58 -9.75 -1.73
CA ALA A 153 7.57 -8.29 -1.76
C ALA A 153 6.29 -7.70 -2.36
N TRP A 154 5.81 -8.25 -3.50
CA TRP A 154 4.79 -7.60 -4.34
C TRP A 154 3.58 -8.47 -4.67
N LEU A 155 3.73 -9.78 -4.82
CA LEU A 155 2.63 -10.69 -5.17
C LEU A 155 2.14 -11.40 -3.91
N PRO A 156 0.88 -11.17 -3.47
CA PRO A 156 0.36 -11.79 -2.27
C PRO A 156 0.37 -13.32 -2.37
N ARG A 157 0.88 -14.00 -1.34
CA ARG A 157 0.69 -15.44 -1.18
C ARG A 157 -0.61 -15.70 -0.45
N PHE A 158 -1.49 -16.44 -1.09
CA PHE A 158 -2.66 -17.01 -0.43
C PHE A 158 -2.25 -18.33 0.25
N PRO A 159 -2.72 -18.59 1.49
CA PRO A 159 -2.46 -19.86 2.14
C PRO A 159 -2.97 -20.98 1.24
N GLN A 160 -2.09 -21.88 0.82
CA GLN A 160 -2.57 -23.14 0.24
C GLN A 160 -3.27 -23.89 1.37
N THR A 161 -4.58 -24.15 1.20
CA THR A 161 -5.29 -25.09 2.05
C THR A 161 -4.56 -26.42 1.91
N ARG A 162 -3.78 -26.80 2.93
CA ARG A 162 -3.27 -28.17 3.02
C ARG A 162 -4.49 -29.06 3.01
N SER A 163 -4.74 -29.72 1.87
CA SER A 163 -5.59 -30.89 1.83
C SER A 163 -5.06 -31.84 2.88
N LYS A 164 -5.82 -32.04 3.96
CA LYS A 164 -5.59 -33.18 4.87
C LYS A 164 -5.76 -34.41 4.03
N GLY A 165 -4.64 -34.98 3.57
CA GLY A 165 -4.62 -36.33 3.02
C GLY A 165 -5.15 -37.26 4.09
N SER A 166 -6.29 -37.85 3.79
CA SER A 166 -6.85 -38.98 4.50
C SER A 166 -5.81 -40.10 4.51
N ALA A 167 -5.34 -40.45 5.68
CA ALA A 167 -4.78 -41.75 5.95
C ALA A 167 -5.91 -42.66 6.43
#